data_733a6aac9fe102022fdadf57c50aa76d
#
_entry.id   733a6aac9fe102022fdadf57c50aa76d
#
_cell.length_a   1.000
_cell.length_b   1.000
_cell.length_c   1.000
_cell.angle_alpha   90.00
_cell.angle_beta   90.00
_cell.angle_gamma   90.00
#
_symmetry.space_group_name_H-M   'P 1'
#
loop_
_entity.id
_entity.type
_entity.pdbx_description
1 polymer ?
#
loop_
_entity_poly.entity_id
_entity_poly.type
_entity_poly.pdbx_seq_one_letter_code
_entity_poly.pdbx_strand_id
1 'polypeptide(L)'
;MEPLVLGIETSCDETGVGVVRGHTLLADAVASSVDEHARFGGVVPEVASRAHLEAMVPTMHRALDTAGVTLADVDAIAVTAGPGLAGALLVGVAAAKAYALAADKPLYGVNHLAAHVAVDTLEHGALPEPAMALLVSGGHSSLLLVDDLAGGDPEHGQGGVIPLGSTIDDAAGEAFDKVARLLGLPFPGGPPIDRAARDGGDPASIAFPRGLTAARDLANHRFDFSFSGLKTAVARWVEARQRAGEPVPVNDVAASFQEAVCDVLVAKAVDACRTHGVETLVIGGGVAANSRLRAVAAERCEKNRINLRVPRPKLCTDNGAMVAALGSHLVAAGARPSALDLPADSAMPLTLVTG
;
A
#
# COMPACT_ATOMS: atom_id res chain seq x y z
N MET A 1 16.90 16.65 -18.11
CA MET A 1 17.71 15.61 -17.42
C MET A 1 16.77 14.94 -16.43
N GLU A 2 16.78 13.62 -16.33
CA GLU A 2 15.91 12.91 -15.40
C GLU A 2 16.37 13.20 -13.97
N PRO A 3 15.45 13.61 -13.06
CA PRO A 3 15.82 13.97 -11.68
C PRO A 3 16.29 12.76 -10.88
N LEU A 4 17.33 12.95 -10.07
CA LEU A 4 17.81 11.97 -9.08
C LEU A 4 17.20 12.31 -7.72
N VAL A 5 16.30 11.48 -7.24
CA VAL A 5 15.53 11.73 -6.01
C VAL A 5 15.80 10.66 -4.96
N LEU A 6 16.01 11.12 -3.74
CA LEU A 6 16.09 10.29 -2.54
C LEU A 6 14.72 10.32 -1.84
N GLY A 7 14.15 9.15 -1.57
CA GLY A 7 12.86 9.00 -0.87
C GLY A 7 13.03 8.38 0.50
N ILE A 8 12.30 8.89 1.49
CA ILE A 8 12.29 8.42 2.88
C ILE A 8 10.87 8.02 3.27
N GLU A 9 10.71 6.76 3.71
CA GLU A 9 9.46 6.18 4.19
C GLU A 9 9.59 5.76 5.65
N THR A 10 8.66 6.22 6.51
CA THR A 10 8.58 5.84 7.93
C THR A 10 7.14 5.85 8.46
N SER A 11 6.12 5.67 7.62
CA SER A 11 4.72 5.86 8.04
C SER A 11 4.19 4.81 9.01
N CYS A 12 4.81 3.62 9.07
CA CYS A 12 4.34 2.49 9.89
C CYS A 12 5.48 1.79 10.64
N ASP A 13 5.94 0.63 10.19
CA ASP A 13 6.95 -0.21 10.86
C ASP A 13 8.21 -0.48 9.99
N GLU A 14 8.23 -0.02 8.75
CA GLU A 14 9.39 -0.03 7.86
C GLU A 14 10.09 1.32 7.82
N THR A 15 11.42 1.30 7.98
CA THR A 15 12.29 2.43 7.65
C THR A 15 12.84 2.20 6.25
N GLY A 16 12.30 2.91 5.26
CA GLY A 16 12.70 2.79 3.86
C GLY A 16 13.49 4.00 3.38
N VAL A 17 14.58 3.77 2.65
CA VAL A 17 15.29 4.81 1.89
C VAL A 17 15.53 4.31 0.48
N GLY A 18 14.98 5.02 -0.51
CA GLY A 18 15.11 4.71 -1.92
C GLY A 18 15.83 5.80 -2.70
N VAL A 19 16.49 5.41 -3.78
CA VAL A 19 17.13 6.34 -4.73
C VAL A 19 16.64 6.00 -6.14
N VAL A 20 16.05 6.98 -6.82
CA VAL A 20 15.44 6.83 -8.14
C VAL A 20 15.96 7.92 -9.07
N ARG A 21 16.25 7.55 -10.33
CA ARG A 21 16.54 8.50 -11.42
C ARG A 21 15.44 8.39 -12.48
N GLY A 22 14.62 9.42 -12.60
CA GLY A 22 13.43 9.35 -13.47
C GLY A 22 12.53 8.17 -13.08
N HIS A 23 12.45 7.14 -13.92
CA HIS A 23 11.76 5.88 -13.66
C HIS A 23 12.72 4.72 -13.32
N THR A 24 14.02 4.98 -13.15
CA THR A 24 15.02 3.94 -12.90
C THR A 24 15.30 3.82 -11.41
N LEU A 25 15.01 2.66 -10.82
CA LEU A 25 15.36 2.34 -9.46
C LEU A 25 16.88 2.07 -9.34
N LEU A 26 17.59 2.87 -8.54
CA LEU A 26 19.02 2.70 -8.28
C LEU A 26 19.25 1.95 -6.95
N ALA A 27 18.48 2.26 -5.92
CA ALA A 27 18.55 1.59 -4.64
C ALA A 27 17.21 1.63 -3.90
N ASP A 28 16.95 0.57 -3.12
CA ASP A 28 15.86 0.49 -2.15
C ASP A 28 16.36 -0.27 -0.93
N ALA A 29 16.60 0.46 0.15
CA ALA A 29 17.06 -0.10 1.42
C ALA A 29 15.93 -0.01 2.44
N VAL A 30 15.54 -1.15 3.01
CA VAL A 30 14.48 -1.24 4.01
C VAL A 30 15.02 -1.89 5.27
N ALA A 31 14.68 -1.35 6.43
CA ALA A 31 14.82 -1.97 7.75
C ALA A 31 13.42 -2.09 8.36
N SER A 32 12.99 -3.30 8.69
CA SER A 32 11.67 -3.57 9.27
C SER A 32 11.77 -3.83 10.76
N SER A 33 10.85 -3.31 11.53
CA SER A 33 10.67 -3.58 12.97
C SER A 33 9.55 -4.60 13.24
N VAL A 34 9.07 -5.31 12.21
CA VAL A 34 7.94 -6.26 12.31
C VAL A 34 8.15 -7.33 13.39
N ASP A 35 9.38 -7.81 13.57
CA ASP A 35 9.69 -8.83 14.59
C ASP A 35 9.52 -8.29 16.01
N GLU A 36 9.78 -7.00 16.24
CA GLU A 36 9.56 -6.34 17.53
C GLU A 36 8.07 -6.19 17.84
N HIS A 37 7.23 -6.10 16.81
CA HIS A 37 5.79 -5.99 16.94
C HIS A 37 5.07 -7.34 17.05
N ALA A 38 5.68 -8.43 16.58
CA ALA A 38 5.07 -9.76 16.53
C ALA A 38 4.52 -10.21 17.91
N ARG A 39 5.24 -9.92 19.00
CA ARG A 39 4.82 -10.25 20.38
C ARG A 39 3.55 -9.52 20.84
N PHE A 40 3.21 -8.39 20.20
CA PHE A 40 2.01 -7.62 20.52
C PHE A 40 0.85 -7.96 19.58
N GLY A 41 1.12 -8.69 18.50
CA GLY A 41 0.14 -9.05 17.46
C GLY A 41 -0.37 -7.88 16.63
N GLY A 42 0.43 -6.83 16.49
CA GLY A 42 0.14 -5.63 15.71
C GLY A 42 1.14 -4.53 16.00
N VAL A 43 1.19 -3.50 15.16
CA VAL A 43 2.16 -2.40 15.28
C VAL A 43 1.88 -1.54 16.51
N VAL A 44 2.93 -1.31 17.31
CA VAL A 44 2.91 -0.42 18.48
C VAL A 44 3.61 0.89 18.10
N PRO A 45 2.90 2.04 18.06
CA PRO A 45 3.44 3.30 17.52
C PRO A 45 4.73 3.79 18.19
N GLU A 46 4.86 3.63 19.52
CA GLU A 46 6.07 4.02 20.25
C GLU A 46 7.28 3.15 19.89
N VAL A 47 7.06 1.84 19.72
CA VAL A 47 8.12 0.90 19.32
C VAL A 47 8.58 1.24 17.90
N ALA A 48 7.66 1.46 16.96
CA ALA A 48 7.97 1.86 15.59
C ALA A 48 8.80 3.15 15.55
N SER A 49 8.38 4.20 16.28
CA SER A 49 9.09 5.48 16.30
C SER A 49 10.54 5.35 16.80
N ARG A 50 10.78 4.51 17.81
CA ARG A 50 12.13 4.24 18.32
C ARG A 50 12.98 3.46 17.31
N ALA A 51 12.39 2.44 16.68
CA ALA A 51 13.06 1.65 15.64
C ALA A 51 13.50 2.53 14.46
N HIS A 52 12.65 3.47 14.03
CA HIS A 52 13.01 4.42 12.96
C HIS A 52 14.20 5.29 13.32
N LEU A 53 14.32 5.78 14.55
CA LEU A 53 15.46 6.57 14.99
C LEU A 53 16.77 5.77 14.89
N GLU A 54 16.76 4.51 15.27
CA GLU A 54 17.94 3.63 15.21
C GLU A 54 18.28 3.21 13.77
N ALA A 55 17.27 2.96 12.94
CA ALA A 55 17.44 2.45 11.60
C ALA A 55 17.72 3.53 10.54
N MET A 56 17.35 4.80 10.77
CA MET A 56 17.41 5.85 9.75
C MET A 56 18.80 6.03 9.15
N VAL A 57 19.82 6.26 9.97
CA VAL A 57 21.18 6.53 9.48
C VAL A 57 21.79 5.31 8.79
N PRO A 58 21.75 4.09 9.35
CA PRO A 58 22.25 2.90 8.65
C PRO A 58 21.54 2.63 7.31
N THR A 59 20.22 2.85 7.24
CA THR A 59 19.44 2.63 6.02
C THR A 59 19.77 3.68 4.95
N MET A 60 19.96 4.94 5.36
CA MET A 60 20.42 6.02 4.48
C MET A 60 21.78 5.68 3.85
N HIS A 61 22.78 5.30 4.66
CA HIS A 61 24.09 4.91 4.14
C HIS A 61 24.00 3.76 3.15
N ARG A 62 23.25 2.72 3.49
CA ARG A 62 23.05 1.54 2.63
C ARG A 62 22.43 1.90 1.28
N ALA A 63 21.44 2.82 1.26
CA ALA A 63 20.80 3.26 0.02
C ALA A 63 21.75 4.05 -0.87
N LEU A 64 22.47 5.03 -0.31
CA LEU A 64 23.44 5.85 -1.04
C LEU A 64 24.61 5.00 -1.58
N ASP A 65 25.18 4.12 -0.77
CA ASP A 65 26.25 3.21 -1.17
C ASP A 65 25.81 2.27 -2.30
N THR A 66 24.60 1.71 -2.20
CA THR A 66 24.04 0.83 -3.22
C THR A 66 23.80 1.57 -4.55
N ALA A 67 23.31 2.80 -4.48
CA ALA A 67 23.10 3.65 -5.64
C ALA A 67 24.41 4.20 -6.24
N GLY A 68 25.52 4.15 -5.50
CA GLY A 68 26.81 4.72 -5.89
C GLY A 68 26.80 6.25 -5.98
N VAL A 69 26.01 6.91 -5.11
CA VAL A 69 25.84 8.37 -5.07
C VAL A 69 26.01 8.91 -3.66
N THR A 70 26.26 10.21 -3.56
CA THR A 70 26.27 10.94 -2.30
C THR A 70 25.02 11.81 -2.15
N LEU A 71 24.77 12.32 -0.96
CA LEU A 71 23.66 13.25 -0.74
C LEU A 71 23.79 14.56 -1.55
N ALA A 72 25.01 14.96 -1.90
CA ALA A 72 25.26 16.12 -2.76
C ALA A 72 24.82 15.90 -4.22
N ASP A 73 24.80 14.66 -4.69
CA ASP A 73 24.47 14.30 -6.07
C ASP A 73 22.96 14.27 -6.33
N VAL A 74 22.11 14.15 -5.29
CA VAL A 74 20.64 14.12 -5.47
C VAL A 74 20.11 15.50 -5.84
N ASP A 75 19.07 15.55 -6.66
CA ASP A 75 18.41 16.79 -7.06
C ASP A 75 17.31 17.21 -6.07
N ALA A 76 16.70 16.24 -5.37
CA ALA A 76 15.64 16.49 -4.38
C ALA A 76 15.55 15.37 -3.33
N ILE A 77 14.94 15.69 -2.20
CA ILE A 77 14.58 14.75 -1.14
C ILE A 77 13.05 14.70 -1.02
N ALA A 78 12.49 13.51 -1.10
CA ALA A 78 11.08 13.26 -0.85
C ALA A 78 10.89 12.49 0.47
N VAL A 79 9.80 12.75 1.18
CA VAL A 79 9.48 12.05 2.43
C VAL A 79 7.98 11.86 2.57
N THR A 80 7.57 10.73 3.08
CA THR A 80 6.17 10.53 3.44
C THR A 80 5.78 11.50 4.56
N ALA A 81 4.90 12.45 4.23
CA ALA A 81 4.34 13.41 5.18
C ALA A 81 3.06 12.89 5.85
N GLY A 82 2.38 11.92 5.23
CA GLY A 82 1.17 11.25 5.69
C GLY A 82 0.44 10.51 4.56
N PRO A 83 -0.67 9.80 4.90
CA PRO A 83 -1.06 9.42 6.25
C PRO A 83 -0.15 8.36 6.87
N GLY A 84 -0.27 8.16 8.21
CA GLY A 84 0.50 7.15 8.93
C GLY A 84 0.51 7.36 10.45
N LEU A 85 1.34 6.63 11.15
CA LEU A 85 1.53 6.77 12.60
C LEU A 85 2.27 8.08 12.89
N ALA A 86 1.64 8.99 13.64
CA ALA A 86 2.17 10.33 13.88
C ALA A 86 3.63 10.36 14.37
N GLY A 87 3.97 9.52 15.37
CA GLY A 87 5.35 9.45 15.89
C GLY A 87 6.36 8.91 14.88
N ALA A 88 5.97 7.95 14.05
CA ALA A 88 6.77 7.36 13.00
C ALA A 88 7.03 8.38 11.87
N LEU A 89 5.99 9.04 11.37
CA LEU A 89 6.07 10.11 10.38
C LEU A 89 7.00 11.25 10.84
N LEU A 90 6.90 11.66 12.12
CA LEU A 90 7.74 12.73 12.67
C LEU A 90 9.23 12.41 12.54
N VAL A 91 9.64 11.16 12.71
CA VAL A 91 11.06 10.77 12.56
C VAL A 91 11.52 10.95 11.13
N GLY A 92 10.76 10.45 10.14
CA GLY A 92 11.09 10.58 8.72
C GLY A 92 11.11 12.03 8.26
N VAL A 93 10.07 12.80 8.59
CA VAL A 93 9.96 14.23 8.23
C VAL A 93 11.10 15.04 8.85
N ALA A 94 11.45 14.80 10.13
CA ALA A 94 12.57 15.50 10.77
C ALA A 94 13.91 15.15 10.11
N ALA A 95 14.15 13.88 9.81
CA ALA A 95 15.35 13.43 9.11
C ALA A 95 15.46 14.06 7.71
N ALA A 96 14.38 14.02 6.93
CA ALA A 96 14.33 14.60 5.58
C ALA A 96 14.63 16.10 5.59
N LYS A 97 14.06 16.86 6.53
CA LYS A 97 14.35 18.28 6.71
C LYS A 97 15.82 18.55 7.02
N ALA A 98 16.40 17.75 7.94
CA ALA A 98 17.79 17.87 8.29
C ALA A 98 18.71 17.61 7.09
N TYR A 99 18.44 16.57 6.31
CA TYR A 99 19.20 16.25 5.10
C TYR A 99 19.02 17.30 4.01
N ALA A 100 17.77 17.76 3.77
CA ALA A 100 17.48 18.79 2.78
C ALA A 100 18.21 20.11 3.11
N LEU A 101 18.18 20.52 4.36
CA LEU A 101 18.87 21.73 4.83
C LEU A 101 20.41 21.57 4.73
N ALA A 102 20.96 20.44 5.17
CA ALA A 102 22.39 20.21 5.16
C ALA A 102 22.98 20.12 3.75
N ALA A 103 22.23 19.60 2.79
CA ALA A 103 22.67 19.41 1.40
C ALA A 103 22.20 20.55 0.46
N ASP A 104 21.45 21.53 0.96
CA ASP A 104 20.83 22.61 0.18
C ASP A 104 19.97 22.03 -0.99
N LYS A 105 19.06 21.09 -0.67
CA LYS A 105 18.20 20.42 -1.63
C LYS A 105 16.72 20.72 -1.38
N PRO A 106 15.90 20.81 -2.44
CA PRO A 106 14.46 20.94 -2.28
C PRO A 106 13.86 19.72 -1.58
N LEU A 107 12.87 19.96 -0.72
CA LEU A 107 12.12 18.97 0.04
C LEU A 107 10.73 18.79 -0.57
N TYR A 108 10.26 17.55 -0.69
CA TYR A 108 8.90 17.21 -1.10
C TYR A 108 8.26 16.31 -0.05
N GLY A 109 7.27 16.83 0.68
CA GLY A 109 6.39 16.00 1.51
C GLY A 109 5.37 15.33 0.62
N VAL A 110 5.27 14.00 0.63
CA VAL A 110 4.40 13.26 -0.25
C VAL A 110 3.38 12.41 0.49
N ASN A 111 2.29 12.11 -0.18
CA ASN A 111 1.25 11.23 0.32
C ASN A 111 1.67 9.75 0.19
N HIS A 112 1.62 9.02 1.29
CA HIS A 112 1.96 7.60 1.37
C HIS A 112 1.18 6.73 0.36
N LEU A 113 -0.13 6.96 0.24
CA LEU A 113 -0.99 6.16 -0.63
C LEU A 113 -0.75 6.47 -2.11
N ALA A 114 -0.50 7.74 -2.46
CA ALA A 114 -0.10 8.12 -3.81
C ALA A 114 1.27 7.53 -4.17
N ALA A 115 2.20 7.43 -3.21
CA ALA A 115 3.48 6.77 -3.40
C ALA A 115 3.35 5.29 -3.76
N HIS A 116 2.40 4.57 -3.16
CA HIS A 116 2.07 3.18 -3.55
C HIS A 116 1.55 3.05 -4.99
N VAL A 117 0.97 4.09 -5.57
CA VAL A 117 0.64 4.11 -7.01
C VAL A 117 1.89 4.41 -7.83
N ALA A 118 2.66 5.41 -7.42
CA ALA A 118 3.84 5.88 -8.14
C ALA A 118 4.92 4.80 -8.31
N VAL A 119 5.08 3.89 -7.35
CA VAL A 119 6.08 2.81 -7.41
C VAL A 119 5.93 1.92 -8.64
N ASP A 120 4.73 1.79 -9.17
CA ASP A 120 4.45 1.04 -10.40
C ASP A 120 5.25 1.56 -11.60
N THR A 121 5.49 2.86 -11.66
CA THR A 121 6.23 3.50 -12.75
C THR A 121 7.68 3.03 -12.85
N LEU A 122 8.27 2.50 -11.78
CA LEU A 122 9.62 1.96 -11.77
C LEU A 122 9.76 0.64 -12.55
N GLU A 123 8.66 -0.07 -12.79
CA GLU A 123 8.67 -1.35 -13.51
C GLU A 123 7.96 -1.29 -14.85
N HIS A 124 6.93 -0.43 -14.96
CA HIS A 124 6.09 -0.36 -16.13
C HIS A 124 6.21 0.96 -16.91
N GLY A 125 7.09 1.88 -16.46
CA GLY A 125 7.22 3.21 -17.05
C GLY A 125 6.03 4.13 -16.70
N ALA A 126 5.91 5.25 -17.40
CA ALA A 126 4.88 6.26 -17.13
C ALA A 126 3.50 5.64 -16.94
N LEU A 127 2.77 6.13 -15.94
CA LEU A 127 1.39 5.71 -15.70
C LEU A 127 0.50 6.27 -16.82
N PRO A 128 -0.29 5.45 -17.52
CA PRO A 128 -1.34 5.97 -18.39
C PRO A 128 -2.40 6.69 -17.52
N GLU A 129 -2.71 7.91 -17.86
CA GLU A 129 -3.71 8.72 -17.14
C GLU A 129 -4.90 9.00 -18.08
N PRO A 130 -6.15 8.77 -17.60
CA PRO A 130 -6.50 8.28 -16.27
C PRO A 130 -6.19 6.79 -16.04
N ALA A 131 -5.84 6.43 -14.80
CA ALA A 131 -5.69 5.06 -14.35
C ALA A 131 -6.59 4.77 -13.13
N MET A 132 -6.98 3.50 -12.96
CA MET A 132 -7.63 3.04 -11.72
C MET A 132 -6.57 2.46 -10.80
N ALA A 133 -6.58 2.79 -9.51
CA ALA A 133 -5.71 2.18 -8.53
C ALA A 133 -6.50 1.48 -7.43
N LEU A 134 -6.19 0.21 -7.19
CA LEU A 134 -6.64 -0.56 -6.04
C LEU A 134 -5.50 -0.63 -5.02
N LEU A 135 -5.61 0.13 -3.94
CA LEU A 135 -4.65 0.13 -2.85
C LEU A 135 -5.15 -0.77 -1.73
N VAL A 136 -4.38 -1.82 -1.41
CA VAL A 136 -4.73 -2.82 -0.40
C VAL A 136 -3.54 -3.13 0.52
N SER A 137 -3.64 -2.70 1.77
CA SER A 137 -2.59 -2.85 2.79
C SER A 137 -3.17 -3.31 4.13
N GLY A 138 -2.35 -3.31 5.17
CA GLY A 138 -2.77 -3.56 6.56
C GLY A 138 -3.80 -2.55 7.05
N GLY A 139 -3.63 -1.27 6.70
CA GLY A 139 -4.49 -0.18 7.16
C GLY A 139 -5.50 0.35 6.13
N HIS A 140 -5.31 0.04 4.85
CA HIS A 140 -6.09 0.65 3.78
C HIS A 140 -6.63 -0.38 2.80
N SER A 141 -7.86 -0.15 2.34
CA SER A 141 -8.44 -0.82 1.17
C SER A 141 -9.26 0.22 0.43
N SER A 142 -8.73 0.75 -0.67
CA SER A 142 -9.28 1.91 -1.37
C SER A 142 -9.23 1.74 -2.88
N LEU A 143 -10.25 2.24 -3.55
CA LEU A 143 -10.30 2.41 -5.00
C LEU A 143 -10.16 3.88 -5.35
N LEU A 144 -9.25 4.20 -6.26
CA LEU A 144 -8.87 5.55 -6.63
C LEU A 144 -8.91 5.69 -8.14
N LEU A 145 -9.42 6.81 -8.61
CA LEU A 145 -9.19 7.28 -9.97
C LEU A 145 -7.99 8.23 -9.94
N VAL A 146 -7.00 7.96 -10.75
CA VAL A 146 -5.77 8.76 -10.87
C VAL A 146 -5.80 9.47 -12.20
N ASP A 147 -6.15 10.75 -12.19
CA ASP A 147 -6.17 11.60 -13.37
C ASP A 147 -4.80 12.25 -13.61
N ASP A 148 -4.10 12.58 -12.53
CA ASP A 148 -2.75 13.14 -12.56
C ASP A 148 -2.02 12.77 -11.25
N LEU A 149 -0.96 12.01 -11.37
CA LEU A 149 -0.15 11.58 -10.22
C LEU A 149 0.69 12.72 -9.63
N ALA A 150 0.98 13.77 -10.41
CA ALA A 150 1.68 14.95 -9.90
C ALA A 150 0.81 15.84 -8.99
N GLY A 151 -0.48 15.55 -8.93
CA GLY A 151 -1.46 16.34 -8.22
C GLY A 151 -2.03 17.45 -9.10
N GLY A 152 -3.32 17.38 -9.41
CA GLY A 152 -4.03 18.41 -10.15
C GLY A 152 -4.14 19.71 -9.38
N ASP A 153 -4.89 20.66 -9.93
CA ASP A 153 -5.21 21.91 -9.27
C ASP A 153 -6.41 21.72 -8.30
N PRO A 154 -6.14 21.59 -6.98
CA PRO A 154 -7.21 21.37 -6.00
C PRO A 154 -8.19 22.58 -5.91
N GLU A 155 -7.72 23.78 -6.26
CA GLU A 155 -8.56 24.99 -6.21
C GLU A 155 -9.58 25.02 -7.36
N HIS A 156 -9.28 24.33 -8.46
CA HIS A 156 -10.16 24.26 -9.63
C HIS A 156 -10.82 22.89 -9.82
N GLY A 157 -10.58 21.93 -8.91
CA GLY A 157 -11.20 20.59 -8.96
C GLY A 157 -10.77 19.76 -10.17
N GLN A 158 -9.59 20.02 -10.71
CA GLN A 158 -9.07 19.35 -11.90
C GLN A 158 -7.87 18.49 -11.57
N GLY A 159 -7.92 17.21 -11.95
CA GLY A 159 -6.82 16.26 -11.86
C GLY A 159 -6.57 15.72 -10.45
N GLY A 160 -5.45 15.01 -10.29
CA GLY A 160 -5.02 14.44 -9.03
C GLY A 160 -5.56 13.05 -8.77
N VAL A 161 -5.62 12.68 -7.51
CA VAL A 161 -6.09 11.37 -7.03
C VAL A 161 -7.48 11.51 -6.42
N ILE A 162 -8.46 10.84 -7.01
CA ILE A 162 -9.87 10.94 -6.63
C ILE A 162 -10.29 9.63 -5.94
N PRO A 163 -10.64 9.64 -4.64
CA PRO A 163 -11.16 8.45 -3.97
C PRO A 163 -12.57 8.13 -4.47
N LEU A 164 -12.78 6.89 -4.94
CA LEU A 164 -14.07 6.37 -5.38
C LEU A 164 -14.78 5.57 -4.29
N GLY A 165 -14.02 4.88 -3.46
CA GLY A 165 -14.51 4.10 -2.33
C GLY A 165 -13.37 3.58 -1.46
N SER A 166 -13.70 3.21 -0.23
CA SER A 166 -12.76 2.68 0.76
C SER A 166 -13.43 1.67 1.67
N THR A 167 -12.61 1.01 2.51
CA THR A 167 -13.21 0.14 3.52
C THR A 167 -13.99 0.98 4.55
N ILE A 168 -15.17 0.50 4.93
CA ILE A 168 -16.01 1.12 5.97
C ILE A 168 -15.79 0.50 7.35
N ASP A 169 -14.95 -0.53 7.43
CA ASP A 169 -14.62 -1.24 8.67
C ASP A 169 -13.16 -1.77 8.61
N ASP A 170 -12.89 -3.06 8.82
CA ASP A 170 -11.56 -3.64 8.73
C ASP A 170 -10.99 -3.47 7.30
N ALA A 171 -9.71 -3.12 7.17
CA ALA A 171 -8.99 -3.23 5.91
C ALA A 171 -8.75 -4.71 5.54
N ALA A 172 -8.46 -4.98 4.27
CA ALA A 172 -8.22 -6.35 3.80
C ALA A 172 -7.04 -7.00 4.56
N GLY A 173 -5.90 -6.33 4.67
CA GLY A 173 -4.74 -6.85 5.40
C GLY A 173 -5.02 -7.08 6.88
N GLU A 174 -5.74 -6.16 7.52
CA GLU A 174 -6.19 -6.34 8.91
C GLU A 174 -7.10 -7.57 9.07
N ALA A 175 -7.97 -7.84 8.09
CA ALA A 175 -8.79 -9.05 8.08
C ALA A 175 -7.93 -10.31 7.93
N PHE A 176 -6.88 -10.29 7.09
CA PHE A 176 -5.89 -11.37 6.99
C PHE A 176 -5.20 -11.62 8.33
N ASP A 177 -4.74 -10.58 9.03
CA ASP A 177 -4.07 -10.71 10.33
C ASP A 177 -4.98 -11.31 11.41
N LYS A 178 -6.24 -10.85 11.46
CA LYS A 178 -7.23 -11.34 12.43
C LYS A 178 -7.62 -12.79 12.17
N VAL A 179 -7.78 -13.19 10.90
CA VAL A 179 -8.10 -14.57 10.52
C VAL A 179 -6.88 -15.49 10.71
N ALA A 180 -5.67 -15.04 10.39
CA ALA A 180 -4.45 -15.80 10.67
C ALA A 180 -4.33 -16.14 12.16
N ARG A 181 -4.53 -15.15 13.03
CA ARG A 181 -4.54 -15.35 14.49
C ARG A 181 -5.59 -16.37 14.92
N LEU A 182 -6.80 -16.30 14.35
CA LEU A 182 -7.88 -17.25 14.63
C LEU A 182 -7.51 -18.68 14.24
N LEU A 183 -6.72 -18.85 13.16
CA LEU A 183 -6.26 -20.14 12.68
C LEU A 183 -4.95 -20.62 13.32
N GLY A 184 -4.39 -19.85 14.27
CA GLY A 184 -3.11 -20.16 14.90
C GLY A 184 -1.90 -19.98 14.00
N LEU A 185 -2.04 -19.18 12.93
CA LEU A 185 -0.97 -18.81 12.01
C LEU A 185 -0.19 -17.59 12.50
N PRO A 186 1.10 -17.44 12.11
CA PRO A 186 1.94 -16.34 12.56
C PRO A 186 1.52 -14.97 12.01
N PHE A 187 1.99 -13.90 12.67
CA PHE A 187 1.91 -12.52 12.21
C PHE A 187 3.17 -12.14 11.40
N PRO A 188 3.06 -11.31 10.33
CA PRO A 188 1.82 -10.80 9.71
C PRO A 188 1.05 -11.90 8.96
N GLY A 189 -0.30 -11.80 8.97
CA GLY A 189 -1.20 -12.90 8.59
C GLY A 189 -1.29 -13.18 7.10
N GLY A 190 -1.05 -12.19 6.23
CA GLY A 190 -1.17 -12.35 4.78
C GLY A 190 -0.34 -13.50 4.21
N PRO A 191 1.01 -13.50 4.38
CA PRO A 191 1.86 -14.55 3.84
C PRO A 191 1.56 -15.96 4.35
N PRO A 192 1.32 -16.22 5.66
CA PRO A 192 0.97 -17.57 6.11
C PRO A 192 -0.40 -18.05 5.62
N ILE A 193 -1.40 -17.19 5.49
CA ILE A 193 -2.69 -17.56 4.87
C ILE A 193 -2.48 -17.94 3.39
N ASP A 194 -1.73 -17.14 2.64
CA ASP A 194 -1.44 -17.45 1.23
C ASP A 194 -0.68 -18.77 1.06
N ARG A 195 0.26 -19.09 1.97
CA ARG A 195 0.94 -20.40 1.98
C ARG A 195 -0.03 -21.52 2.29
N ALA A 196 -0.79 -21.43 3.39
CA ALA A 196 -1.76 -22.46 3.78
C ALA A 196 -2.78 -22.74 2.68
N ALA A 197 -3.28 -21.69 2.00
CA ALA A 197 -4.20 -21.82 0.88
C ALA A 197 -3.58 -22.59 -0.29
N ARG A 198 -2.30 -22.37 -0.61
CA ARG A 198 -1.58 -23.06 -1.68
C ARG A 198 -1.18 -24.50 -1.33
N ASP A 199 -1.04 -24.81 -0.05
CA ASP A 199 -0.65 -26.13 0.44
C ASP A 199 -1.84 -27.12 0.46
N GLY A 200 -2.65 -27.10 -0.60
CA GLY A 200 -3.75 -28.02 -0.84
C GLY A 200 -5.11 -27.54 -0.31
N GLY A 201 -5.25 -26.25 -0.01
CA GLY A 201 -6.54 -25.66 0.36
C GLY A 201 -7.50 -25.53 -0.84
N ASP A 202 -8.76 -25.91 -0.64
CA ASP A 202 -9.82 -25.74 -1.63
C ASP A 202 -10.57 -24.42 -1.42
N PRO A 203 -10.48 -23.44 -2.34
CA PRO A 203 -11.16 -22.14 -2.23
C PRO A 203 -12.70 -22.27 -2.33
N ALA A 204 -13.23 -23.40 -2.80
CA ALA A 204 -14.67 -23.67 -2.90
C ALA A 204 -15.22 -24.46 -1.70
N SER A 205 -14.37 -24.93 -0.79
CA SER A 205 -14.76 -25.78 0.36
C SER A 205 -15.78 -25.11 1.29
N ILE A 206 -15.65 -23.78 1.49
CA ILE A 206 -16.52 -23.03 2.40
C ILE A 206 -17.04 -21.78 1.72
N ALA A 207 -18.36 -21.66 1.59
CA ALA A 207 -19.00 -20.49 1.00
C ALA A 207 -19.05 -19.31 1.99
N PHE A 208 -17.95 -18.59 2.18
CA PHE A 208 -17.92 -17.38 2.99
C PHE A 208 -18.59 -16.19 2.29
N PRO A 209 -19.19 -15.25 3.05
CA PRO A 209 -19.89 -14.11 2.49
C PRO A 209 -18.93 -13.12 1.79
N ARG A 210 -19.45 -12.41 0.77
CA ARG A 210 -18.81 -11.29 0.08
C ARG A 210 -19.46 -10.00 0.55
N GLY A 211 -18.73 -9.18 1.30
CA GLY A 211 -19.25 -7.92 1.85
C GLY A 211 -19.62 -6.91 0.77
N LEU A 212 -20.73 -6.20 0.97
CA LEU A 212 -21.22 -5.09 0.13
C LEU A 212 -21.36 -5.44 -1.37
N THR A 213 -21.80 -6.67 -1.68
CA THR A 213 -22.02 -7.13 -3.07
C THR A 213 -23.48 -7.35 -3.42
N ALA A 214 -24.39 -7.31 -2.45
CA ALA A 214 -25.83 -7.44 -2.72
C ALA A 214 -26.39 -6.19 -3.42
N ALA A 215 -27.42 -6.35 -4.25
CA ALA A 215 -27.99 -5.25 -5.03
C ALA A 215 -28.38 -4.02 -4.20
N ARG A 216 -28.87 -4.23 -2.96
CA ARG A 216 -29.20 -3.16 -2.02
C ARG A 216 -27.98 -2.36 -1.54
N ASP A 217 -26.82 -3.03 -1.45
CA ASP A 217 -25.59 -2.41 -0.95
C ASP A 217 -24.92 -1.61 -2.06
N LEU A 218 -25.03 -2.06 -3.31
CA LEU A 218 -24.42 -1.40 -4.47
C LEU A 218 -25.01 0.00 -4.74
N ALA A 219 -26.21 0.31 -4.26
CA ALA A 219 -26.80 1.63 -4.42
C ALA A 219 -26.01 2.74 -3.69
N ASN A 220 -25.42 2.42 -2.51
CA ASN A 220 -24.73 3.39 -1.68
C ASN A 220 -23.24 3.07 -1.47
N HIS A 221 -22.82 1.81 -1.68
CA HIS A 221 -21.49 1.28 -1.38
C HIS A 221 -20.87 0.55 -2.57
N ARG A 222 -21.11 1.06 -3.79
CA ARG A 222 -20.70 0.37 -5.01
C ARG A 222 -19.20 0.03 -5.01
N PHE A 223 -18.37 0.97 -4.59
CA PHE A 223 -16.91 0.85 -4.59
C PHE A 223 -16.32 0.74 -3.18
N ASP A 224 -17.15 0.78 -2.14
CA ASP A 224 -16.68 0.59 -0.76
C ASP A 224 -16.47 -0.89 -0.45
N PHE A 225 -15.62 -1.17 0.54
CA PHE A 225 -15.30 -2.51 1.02
C PHE A 225 -15.77 -2.71 2.45
N SER A 226 -15.98 -3.98 2.83
CA SER A 226 -16.25 -4.39 4.21
C SER A 226 -15.76 -5.82 4.41
N PHE A 227 -14.93 -6.04 5.43
CA PHE A 227 -14.34 -7.33 5.76
C PHE A 227 -14.64 -7.81 7.17
N SER A 228 -15.19 -6.96 8.06
CA SER A 228 -15.53 -7.33 9.44
C SER A 228 -16.60 -8.43 9.50
N GLY A 229 -17.59 -8.38 8.59
CA GLY A 229 -18.60 -9.42 8.46
C GLY A 229 -18.02 -10.76 8.01
N LEU A 230 -17.08 -10.76 7.07
CA LEU A 230 -16.35 -11.93 6.60
C LEU A 230 -15.53 -12.56 7.74
N LYS A 231 -14.73 -11.77 8.45
CA LYS A 231 -13.97 -12.20 9.64
C LYS A 231 -14.90 -12.88 10.66
N THR A 232 -16.03 -12.26 10.96
CA THR A 232 -17.01 -12.81 11.89
C THR A 232 -17.60 -14.14 11.42
N ALA A 233 -17.86 -14.29 10.11
CA ALA A 233 -18.31 -15.54 9.53
C ALA A 233 -17.28 -16.66 9.68
N VAL A 234 -16.00 -16.36 9.42
CA VAL A 234 -14.89 -17.32 9.64
C VAL A 234 -14.80 -17.72 11.10
N ALA A 235 -14.84 -16.75 12.04
CA ALA A 235 -14.76 -17.02 13.47
C ALA A 235 -15.89 -17.96 13.92
N ARG A 236 -17.13 -17.67 13.55
CA ARG A 236 -18.30 -18.51 13.88
C ARG A 236 -18.20 -19.93 13.30
N TRP A 237 -17.69 -20.03 12.08
CA TRP A 237 -17.52 -21.33 11.43
C TRP A 237 -16.46 -22.18 12.17
N VAL A 238 -15.30 -21.61 12.50
CA VAL A 238 -14.23 -22.27 13.26
C VAL A 238 -14.71 -22.67 14.64
N GLU A 239 -15.37 -21.78 15.38
CA GLU A 239 -15.94 -22.07 16.70
C GLU A 239 -17.00 -23.19 16.66
N ALA A 240 -17.82 -23.23 15.64
CA ALA A 240 -18.83 -24.30 15.48
C ALA A 240 -18.17 -25.68 15.35
N ARG A 241 -17.12 -25.81 14.56
CA ARG A 241 -16.36 -27.06 14.41
C ARG A 241 -15.65 -27.46 15.71
N GLN A 242 -15.01 -26.51 16.37
CA GLN A 242 -14.34 -26.75 17.65
C GLN A 242 -15.34 -27.25 18.72
N ARG A 243 -16.53 -26.65 18.82
CA ARG A 243 -17.59 -27.13 19.71
C ARG A 243 -18.11 -28.53 19.38
N ALA A 244 -18.12 -28.88 18.08
CA ALA A 244 -18.48 -30.23 17.63
C ALA A 244 -17.37 -31.26 17.84
N GLY A 245 -16.18 -30.84 18.29
CA GLY A 245 -15.02 -31.72 18.42
C GLY A 245 -14.42 -32.12 17.06
N GLU A 246 -14.73 -31.39 16.00
CA GLU A 246 -14.24 -31.64 14.65
C GLU A 246 -12.93 -30.86 14.39
N PRO A 247 -11.99 -31.43 13.61
CA PRO A 247 -10.78 -30.72 13.24
C PRO A 247 -11.11 -29.54 12.34
N VAL A 248 -10.38 -28.41 12.53
CA VAL A 248 -10.46 -27.26 11.63
C VAL A 248 -9.50 -27.50 10.45
N PRO A 249 -10.00 -27.62 9.21
CA PRO A 249 -9.15 -27.75 8.03
C PRO A 249 -8.54 -26.39 7.68
N VAL A 250 -7.42 -26.05 8.30
CA VAL A 250 -6.79 -24.71 8.23
C VAL A 250 -6.55 -24.27 6.78
N ASN A 251 -6.09 -25.19 5.92
CA ASN A 251 -5.79 -24.88 4.52
C ASN A 251 -7.06 -24.49 3.73
N ASP A 252 -8.16 -25.22 3.92
CA ASP A 252 -9.44 -24.95 3.26
C ASP A 252 -10.05 -23.63 3.77
N VAL A 253 -9.98 -23.38 5.08
CA VAL A 253 -10.46 -22.14 5.66
C VAL A 253 -9.65 -20.94 5.12
N ALA A 254 -8.32 -21.08 5.07
CA ALA A 254 -7.43 -20.07 4.53
C ALA A 254 -7.72 -19.79 3.05
N ALA A 255 -7.88 -20.85 2.22
CA ALA A 255 -8.17 -20.74 0.81
C ALA A 255 -9.54 -20.10 0.55
N SER A 256 -10.58 -20.55 1.24
CA SER A 256 -11.95 -20.01 1.08
C SER A 256 -12.10 -18.58 1.58
N PHE A 257 -11.39 -18.22 2.67
CA PHE A 257 -11.32 -16.84 3.16
C PHE A 257 -10.60 -15.93 2.16
N GLN A 258 -9.40 -16.33 1.73
CA GLN A 258 -8.60 -15.58 0.74
C GLN A 258 -9.38 -15.38 -0.57
N GLU A 259 -10.07 -16.42 -1.06
CA GLU A 259 -10.93 -16.32 -2.23
C GLU A 259 -12.03 -15.28 -2.05
N ALA A 260 -12.68 -15.23 -0.88
CA ALA A 260 -13.74 -14.27 -0.62
C ALA A 260 -13.23 -12.83 -0.63
N VAL A 261 -12.03 -12.57 -0.08
CA VAL A 261 -11.40 -11.25 -0.11
C VAL A 261 -11.03 -10.85 -1.54
N CYS A 262 -10.30 -11.72 -2.25
CA CYS A 262 -9.83 -11.44 -3.61
C CYS A 262 -10.99 -11.22 -4.58
N ASP A 263 -12.05 -12.01 -4.45
CA ASP A 263 -13.26 -11.90 -5.27
C ASP A 263 -13.90 -10.51 -5.17
N VAL A 264 -14.09 -10.00 -3.95
CA VAL A 264 -14.68 -8.65 -3.71
C VAL A 264 -13.76 -7.55 -4.21
N LEU A 265 -12.47 -7.60 -3.89
CA LEU A 265 -11.51 -6.57 -4.28
C LEU A 265 -11.47 -6.41 -5.81
N VAL A 266 -11.30 -7.51 -6.52
CA VAL A 266 -11.14 -7.48 -7.98
C VAL A 266 -12.47 -7.19 -8.68
N ALA A 267 -13.60 -7.71 -8.19
CA ALA A 267 -14.90 -7.43 -8.79
C ALA A 267 -15.22 -5.93 -8.80
N LYS A 268 -14.97 -5.26 -7.65
CA LYS A 268 -15.22 -3.81 -7.52
C LYS A 268 -14.21 -2.98 -8.32
N ALA A 269 -12.93 -3.39 -8.37
CA ALA A 269 -11.92 -2.71 -9.18
C ALA A 269 -12.23 -2.76 -10.68
N VAL A 270 -12.62 -3.93 -11.20
CA VAL A 270 -13.06 -4.09 -12.59
C VAL A 270 -14.34 -3.30 -12.88
N ASP A 271 -15.30 -3.30 -11.96
CA ASP A 271 -16.52 -2.50 -12.10
C ASP A 271 -16.23 -0.99 -12.13
N ALA A 272 -15.28 -0.53 -11.30
CA ALA A 272 -14.81 0.87 -11.32
C ALA A 272 -14.15 1.24 -12.65
N CYS A 273 -13.24 0.40 -13.18
CA CYS A 273 -12.64 0.61 -14.49
C CYS A 273 -13.71 0.77 -15.58
N ARG A 274 -14.68 -0.14 -15.62
CA ARG A 274 -15.77 -0.11 -16.61
C ARG A 274 -16.67 1.11 -16.46
N THR A 275 -16.99 1.50 -15.23
CA THR A 275 -17.88 2.62 -14.94
C THR A 275 -17.26 3.95 -15.33
N HIS A 276 -15.95 4.11 -15.15
CA HIS A 276 -15.23 5.33 -15.47
C HIS A 276 -14.54 5.31 -16.84
N GLY A 277 -14.67 4.20 -17.60
CA GLY A 277 -14.05 4.08 -18.93
C GLY A 277 -12.52 4.04 -18.89
N VAL A 278 -11.93 3.51 -17.81
CA VAL A 278 -10.49 3.44 -17.59
C VAL A 278 -9.96 2.08 -18.01
N GLU A 279 -8.91 2.06 -18.83
CA GLU A 279 -8.35 0.83 -19.41
C GLU A 279 -7.15 0.26 -18.64
N THR A 280 -6.65 0.95 -17.60
CA THR A 280 -5.52 0.51 -16.80
C THR A 280 -5.89 0.39 -15.33
N LEU A 281 -5.62 -0.78 -14.73
CA LEU A 281 -5.73 -1.03 -13.29
C LEU A 281 -4.35 -1.26 -12.69
N VAL A 282 -3.99 -0.42 -11.72
CA VAL A 282 -2.80 -0.60 -10.87
C VAL A 282 -3.24 -1.22 -9.55
N ILE A 283 -2.52 -2.23 -9.05
CA ILE A 283 -2.74 -2.78 -7.70
C ILE A 283 -1.49 -2.56 -6.87
N GLY A 284 -1.63 -1.82 -5.75
CA GLY A 284 -0.55 -1.49 -4.83
C GLY A 284 -0.86 -1.86 -3.38
N GLY A 285 0.14 -1.69 -2.51
CA GLY A 285 0.07 -2.03 -1.09
C GLY A 285 0.41 -3.49 -0.78
N GLY A 286 0.72 -3.80 0.48
CA GLY A 286 1.26 -5.10 0.91
C GLY A 286 0.41 -6.32 0.52
N VAL A 287 -0.93 -6.18 0.49
CA VAL A 287 -1.83 -7.28 0.06
C VAL A 287 -1.71 -7.57 -1.45
N ALA A 288 -1.19 -6.63 -2.26
CA ALA A 288 -0.90 -6.86 -3.67
C ALA A 288 0.17 -7.95 -3.92
N ALA A 289 0.94 -8.31 -2.90
CA ALA A 289 1.86 -9.45 -2.96
C ALA A 289 1.16 -10.82 -2.91
N ASN A 290 -0.13 -10.87 -2.52
CA ASN A 290 -0.91 -12.10 -2.40
C ASN A 290 -1.08 -12.79 -3.75
N SER A 291 -0.75 -14.10 -3.81
CA SER A 291 -0.72 -14.85 -5.08
C SER A 291 -2.12 -15.03 -5.70
N ARG A 292 -3.15 -15.22 -4.86
CA ARG A 292 -4.52 -15.37 -5.35
C ARG A 292 -5.11 -14.08 -5.88
N LEU A 293 -4.84 -12.95 -5.19
CA LEU A 293 -5.25 -11.64 -5.67
C LEU A 293 -4.69 -11.37 -7.08
N ARG A 294 -3.40 -11.62 -7.29
CA ARG A 294 -2.75 -11.48 -8.59
C ARG A 294 -3.40 -12.35 -9.66
N ALA A 295 -3.67 -13.63 -9.34
CA ALA A 295 -4.28 -14.58 -10.29
C ALA A 295 -5.70 -14.16 -10.68
N VAL A 296 -6.55 -13.80 -9.71
CA VAL A 296 -7.94 -13.35 -9.95
C VAL A 296 -7.95 -12.02 -10.72
N ALA A 297 -7.04 -11.10 -10.39
CA ALA A 297 -6.91 -9.84 -11.10
C ALA A 297 -6.50 -10.04 -12.56
N ALA A 298 -5.48 -10.88 -12.81
CA ALA A 298 -5.04 -11.19 -14.17
C ALA A 298 -6.17 -11.78 -15.02
N GLU A 299 -6.87 -12.80 -14.51
CA GLU A 299 -7.98 -13.44 -15.20
C GLU A 299 -9.11 -12.45 -15.54
N ARG A 300 -9.52 -11.64 -14.55
CA ARG A 300 -10.66 -10.72 -14.75
C ARG A 300 -10.31 -9.51 -15.59
N CYS A 301 -9.09 -8.98 -15.47
CA CYS A 301 -8.63 -7.89 -16.31
C CYS A 301 -8.52 -8.32 -17.76
N GLU A 302 -7.97 -9.50 -18.05
CA GLU A 302 -7.91 -10.06 -19.39
C GLU A 302 -9.30 -10.19 -20.03
N LYS A 303 -10.27 -10.77 -19.32
CA LYS A 303 -11.67 -10.91 -19.77
C LYS A 303 -12.34 -9.56 -20.06
N ASN A 304 -11.94 -8.51 -19.37
CA ASN A 304 -12.52 -7.17 -19.52
C ASN A 304 -11.67 -6.22 -20.37
N ARG A 305 -10.55 -6.69 -20.95
CA ARG A 305 -9.59 -5.90 -21.74
C ARG A 305 -9.01 -4.72 -20.95
N ILE A 306 -8.76 -4.92 -19.66
CA ILE A 306 -8.13 -3.97 -18.77
C ILE A 306 -6.64 -4.33 -18.69
N ASN A 307 -5.77 -3.35 -18.88
CA ASN A 307 -4.33 -3.50 -18.70
C ASN A 307 -4.02 -3.55 -17.20
N LEU A 308 -3.59 -4.71 -16.70
CA LEU A 308 -3.23 -4.89 -15.31
C LEU A 308 -1.75 -4.58 -15.08
N ARG A 309 -1.47 -3.72 -14.11
CA ARG A 309 -0.11 -3.38 -13.65
C ARG A 309 -0.01 -3.68 -12.15
N VAL A 310 0.89 -4.58 -11.79
CA VAL A 310 1.12 -4.96 -10.38
C VAL A 310 2.63 -5.05 -10.16
N PRO A 311 3.21 -4.19 -9.33
CA PRO A 311 4.64 -4.22 -9.02
C PRO A 311 5.08 -5.56 -8.45
N ARG A 312 6.37 -5.90 -8.59
CA ARG A 312 6.92 -7.09 -7.92
C ARG A 312 6.71 -7.03 -6.40
N PRO A 313 6.59 -8.19 -5.72
CA PRO A 313 6.22 -8.25 -4.31
C PRO A 313 7.06 -7.36 -3.38
N LYS A 314 8.36 -7.20 -3.64
CA LYS A 314 9.25 -6.34 -2.85
C LYS A 314 8.92 -4.84 -2.90
N LEU A 315 8.22 -4.40 -3.95
CA LEU A 315 7.80 -3.00 -4.11
C LEU A 315 6.34 -2.77 -3.68
N CYS A 316 5.63 -3.82 -3.27
CA CYS A 316 4.25 -3.71 -2.81
C CYS A 316 4.13 -3.29 -1.34
N THR A 317 5.10 -3.66 -0.48
CA THR A 317 5.18 -3.23 0.92
C THR A 317 5.79 -1.84 1.03
N ASP A 318 5.71 -1.21 2.21
CA ASP A 318 6.27 0.11 2.46
C ASP A 318 7.77 0.12 2.19
N ASN A 319 8.23 1.08 1.39
CA ASN A 319 9.63 1.17 0.95
C ASN A 319 10.00 2.61 0.55
N GLY A 320 11.30 2.91 0.51
CA GLY A 320 11.79 4.22 0.11
C GLY A 320 11.67 4.50 -1.39
N ALA A 321 11.66 3.45 -2.22
CA ALA A 321 11.57 3.59 -3.67
C ALA A 321 10.23 4.19 -4.12
N MET A 322 9.11 3.85 -3.46
CA MET A 322 7.80 4.42 -3.78
C MET A 322 7.75 5.93 -3.53
N VAL A 323 8.39 6.38 -2.45
CA VAL A 323 8.47 7.80 -2.08
C VAL A 323 9.38 8.56 -3.06
N ALA A 324 10.53 7.95 -3.42
CA ALA A 324 11.43 8.51 -4.42
C ALA A 324 10.78 8.58 -5.82
N ALA A 325 9.98 7.57 -6.20
CA ALA A 325 9.26 7.55 -7.47
C ALA A 325 8.24 8.69 -7.56
N LEU A 326 7.43 8.89 -6.51
CA LEU A 326 6.49 10.00 -6.48
C LEU A 326 7.22 11.35 -6.46
N GLY A 327 8.28 11.48 -5.65
CA GLY A 327 9.13 12.67 -5.64
C GLY A 327 9.74 12.97 -7.01
N SER A 328 10.22 11.94 -7.74
CA SER A 328 10.75 12.08 -9.10
C SER A 328 9.68 12.61 -10.07
N HIS A 329 8.45 12.12 -9.94
CA HIS A 329 7.32 12.55 -10.74
C HIS A 329 6.97 14.03 -10.50
N LEU A 330 6.92 14.43 -9.22
CA LEU A 330 6.68 15.82 -8.80
C LEU A 330 7.75 16.78 -9.31
N VAL A 331 9.04 16.41 -9.18
CA VAL A 331 10.15 17.22 -9.68
C VAL A 331 10.06 17.37 -11.20
N ALA A 332 9.81 16.28 -11.94
CA ALA A 332 9.67 16.30 -13.38
C ALA A 332 8.48 17.15 -13.85
N ALA A 333 7.39 17.17 -13.11
CA ALA A 333 6.21 18.01 -13.36
C ALA A 333 6.40 19.48 -12.96
N GLY A 334 7.53 19.82 -12.33
CA GLY A 334 7.79 21.21 -11.85
C GLY A 334 6.96 21.61 -10.64
N ALA A 335 6.52 20.64 -9.84
CA ALA A 335 5.78 20.90 -8.61
C ALA A 335 6.61 21.77 -7.64
N ARG A 336 5.93 22.61 -6.87
CA ARG A 336 6.60 23.48 -5.88
C ARG A 336 7.11 22.63 -4.71
N PRO A 337 8.40 22.81 -4.29
CA PRO A 337 8.90 22.16 -3.08
C PRO A 337 8.12 22.57 -1.84
N SER A 338 8.02 21.65 -0.89
CA SER A 338 7.45 21.89 0.44
C SER A 338 8.38 22.80 1.26
N ALA A 339 7.79 23.62 2.11
CA ALA A 339 8.56 24.45 3.04
C ALA A 339 9.16 23.61 4.18
N LEU A 340 10.19 24.13 4.86
CA LEU A 340 10.83 23.42 5.97
C LEU A 340 9.95 23.33 7.24
N ASP A 341 8.83 24.01 7.30
CA ASP A 341 7.82 23.87 8.35
C ASP A 341 6.78 22.78 8.07
N LEU A 342 6.90 22.05 6.93
CA LEU A 342 6.06 20.89 6.57
C LEU A 342 5.70 20.05 7.80
N PRO A 343 4.41 19.89 8.16
CA PRO A 343 4.01 19.03 9.27
C PRO A 343 4.02 17.54 8.86
N ALA A 344 4.09 16.66 9.85
CA ALA A 344 3.65 15.27 9.70
C ALA A 344 2.13 15.24 9.94
N ASP A 345 1.37 14.72 8.98
CA ASP A 345 -0.09 14.64 9.05
C ASP A 345 -0.55 13.18 9.02
N SER A 346 -0.90 12.64 10.21
CA SER A 346 -1.38 11.26 10.35
C SER A 346 -2.70 10.98 9.62
N ALA A 347 -3.45 12.01 9.27
CA ALA A 347 -4.74 11.93 8.59
C ALA A 347 -4.72 12.60 7.22
N MET A 348 -3.55 12.81 6.63
CA MET A 348 -3.38 13.46 5.32
C MET A 348 -4.38 12.89 4.30
N PRO A 349 -5.26 13.72 3.74
CA PRO A 349 -6.27 13.24 2.81
C PRO A 349 -5.62 12.80 1.49
N LEU A 350 -6.19 11.77 0.89
CA LEU A 350 -5.67 11.17 -0.34
C LEU A 350 -5.68 12.14 -1.54
N THR A 351 -6.56 13.12 -1.52
CA THR A 351 -6.66 14.17 -2.55
C THR A 351 -5.46 15.12 -2.55
N LEU A 352 -4.66 15.13 -1.48
CA LEU A 352 -3.40 15.88 -1.40
C LEU A 352 -2.23 14.95 -1.71
N VAL A 353 -1.67 15.05 -2.90
CA VAL A 353 -0.48 14.28 -3.31
C VAL A 353 0.78 14.81 -2.63
N THR A 354 0.82 16.13 -2.37
CA THR A 354 1.92 16.83 -1.66
C THR A 354 1.39 17.55 -0.43
N GLY A 355 2.23 17.64 0.61
CA GLY A 355 1.99 18.40 1.85
C GLY A 355 2.66 19.76 1.85
#